data_77417f504444d7046baf8260a0196b03
#
_entry.id   77417f504444d7046baf8260a0196b03
#
_cell.length_a   1.000
_cell.length_b   1.000
_cell.length_c   1.000
_cell.angle_alpha   90.00
_cell.angle_beta   90.00
_cell.angle_gamma   90.00
#
_symmetry.space_group_name_H-M   'P 1'
#
loop_
_entity.id
_entity.type
_entity.pdbx_description
1 polymer ?
#
loop_
_entity_poly.entity_id
_entity_poly.type
_entity_poly.pdbx_seq_one_letter_code
_entity_poly.pdbx_strand_id
1 'polypeptide(L)'
;MVTKTIDYKVADISQAAYGRDEMFLAEKEMPGLMELRKRYGDTKPLEGARIAGCIHMTIQTAVLIETLTALGAEVRWSSCNIYSTQDHAAAAIA
;
A
#
# COMPACT_ATOMS: atom_id res chain seq x y z
N MET A 1 -14.00 -23.43 15.96
CA MET A 1 -13.73 -22.83 14.62
C MET A 1 -13.25 -21.40 14.79
N VAL A 2 -12.09 -21.07 14.25
CA VAL A 2 -11.58 -19.71 14.33
C VAL A 2 -12.17 -18.91 13.17
N THR A 3 -12.90 -17.84 13.48
CA THR A 3 -13.42 -16.94 12.47
C THR A 3 -12.29 -16.01 12.02
N LYS A 4 -11.95 -16.07 10.75
CA LYS A 4 -10.93 -15.18 10.19
C LYS A 4 -11.52 -13.78 10.04
N THR A 5 -10.92 -12.81 10.74
CA THR A 5 -11.33 -11.42 10.63
C THR A 5 -10.76 -10.83 9.35
N ILE A 6 -11.63 -10.22 8.54
CA ILE A 6 -11.21 -9.48 7.35
C ILE A 6 -10.78 -8.09 7.80
N ASP A 7 -9.53 -7.74 7.54
CA ASP A 7 -8.89 -6.53 8.03
C ASP A 7 -8.86 -5.40 6.99
N TYR A 8 -9.78 -5.45 6.03
CA TYR A 8 -9.89 -4.44 4.98
C TYR A 8 -11.32 -4.35 4.46
N LYS A 9 -11.60 -3.23 3.79
CA LYS A 9 -12.82 -3.05 3.03
C LYS A 9 -12.49 -2.39 1.70
N VAL A 10 -12.63 -3.12 0.60
CA VAL A 10 -12.36 -2.65 -0.75
C VAL A 10 -13.52 -3.03 -1.68
N ALA A 11 -13.67 -2.31 -2.78
CA ALA A 11 -14.77 -2.53 -3.71
C ALA A 11 -14.68 -3.89 -4.40
N ASP A 12 -13.49 -4.32 -4.80
CA ASP A 12 -13.31 -5.58 -5.53
C ASP A 12 -11.91 -6.15 -5.32
N ILE A 13 -11.80 -7.08 -4.36
CA ILE A 13 -10.52 -7.71 -4.03
C ILE A 13 -9.98 -8.58 -5.19
N SER A 14 -10.83 -9.00 -6.11
CA SER A 14 -10.37 -9.80 -7.25
C SER A 14 -9.42 -9.05 -8.18
N GLN A 15 -9.34 -7.72 -8.07
CA GLN A 15 -8.42 -6.89 -8.84
C GLN A 15 -7.01 -6.79 -8.23
N ALA A 16 -6.74 -7.51 -7.14
CA ALA A 16 -5.45 -7.42 -6.45
C ALA A 16 -4.26 -7.74 -7.36
N ALA A 17 -4.35 -8.78 -8.18
CA ALA A 17 -3.26 -9.15 -9.08
C ALA A 17 -2.99 -8.06 -10.14
N TYR A 18 -4.05 -7.49 -10.71
CA TYR A 18 -3.92 -6.40 -11.65
C TYR A 18 -3.29 -5.18 -10.99
N GLY A 19 -3.75 -4.84 -9.79
CA GLY A 19 -3.18 -3.73 -9.02
C GLY A 19 -1.70 -3.92 -8.74
N ARG A 20 -1.31 -5.14 -8.38
CA ARG A 20 0.10 -5.47 -8.14
C ARG A 20 0.95 -5.25 -9.39
N ASP A 21 0.47 -5.65 -10.56
CA ASP A 21 1.20 -5.45 -11.82
C ASP A 21 1.38 -3.95 -12.10
N GLU A 22 0.34 -3.15 -11.88
CA GLU A 22 0.42 -1.70 -12.03
C GLU A 22 1.41 -1.08 -11.04
N MET A 23 1.47 -1.59 -9.80
CA MET A 23 2.44 -1.13 -8.82
C MET A 23 3.88 -1.38 -9.27
N PHE A 24 4.16 -2.52 -9.88
CA PHE A 24 5.50 -2.80 -10.41
C PHE A 24 5.91 -1.79 -11.48
N LEU A 25 4.96 -1.37 -12.32
CA LEU A 25 5.24 -0.34 -13.32
C LEU A 25 5.47 1.01 -12.67
N ALA A 26 4.65 1.38 -11.68
CA ALA A 26 4.79 2.65 -10.98
C ALA A 26 6.11 2.74 -10.19
N GLU A 27 6.57 1.64 -9.62
CA GLU A 27 7.84 1.59 -8.90
C GLU A 27 9.02 2.08 -9.76
N LYS A 28 9.00 1.79 -11.05
CA LYS A 28 10.05 2.22 -11.97
C LYS A 28 10.08 3.74 -12.15
N GLU A 29 8.95 4.39 -11.89
CA GLU A 29 8.79 5.84 -12.00
C GLU A 29 8.98 6.55 -10.66
N MET A 30 9.25 5.78 -9.59
CA MET A 30 9.38 6.30 -8.23
C MET A 30 10.74 5.92 -7.62
N PRO A 31 11.85 6.33 -8.24
CA PRO A 31 13.18 5.88 -7.81
C PRO A 31 13.57 6.31 -6.40
N GLY A 32 13.05 7.45 -5.91
CA GLY A 32 13.31 7.90 -4.55
C GLY A 32 12.79 6.92 -3.51
N LEU A 33 11.54 6.46 -3.66
CA LEU A 33 10.95 5.47 -2.75
C LEU A 33 11.64 4.11 -2.86
N MET A 34 12.01 3.70 -4.07
CA MET A 34 12.71 2.43 -4.26
C MET A 34 14.09 2.47 -3.63
N GLU A 35 14.77 3.60 -3.68
CA GLU A 35 16.06 3.77 -3.03
C GLU A 35 15.94 3.68 -1.51
N LEU A 36 14.87 4.24 -0.93
CA LEU A 36 14.60 4.11 0.49
C LEU A 36 14.37 2.65 0.90
N ARG A 37 13.61 1.90 0.11
CA ARG A 37 13.41 0.47 0.38
C ARG A 37 14.75 -0.28 0.36
N LYS A 38 15.60 0.01 -0.61
CA LYS A 38 16.88 -0.64 -0.78
C LYS A 38 17.82 -0.35 0.39
N ARG A 39 17.88 0.92 0.82
CA ARG A 39 18.79 1.34 1.89
C ARG A 39 18.35 0.92 3.27
N TYR A 40 17.05 0.97 3.53
CA TYR A 40 16.52 0.85 4.89
C TYR A 40 15.60 -0.35 5.10
N GLY A 41 15.31 -1.12 4.06
CA GLY A 41 14.42 -2.27 4.16
C GLY A 41 14.88 -3.31 5.18
N ASP A 42 16.18 -3.52 5.31
CA ASP A 42 16.75 -4.49 6.25
C ASP A 42 16.80 -3.97 7.68
N THR A 43 17.04 -2.67 7.86
CA THR A 43 17.14 -2.07 9.19
C THR A 43 15.79 -1.69 9.78
N LYS A 44 14.76 -1.56 8.94
CA LYS A 44 13.38 -1.25 9.33
C LYS A 44 13.28 -0.06 10.28
N PRO A 45 13.69 1.15 9.83
CA PRO A 45 13.73 2.33 10.72
C PRO A 45 12.36 2.75 11.24
N LEU A 46 11.26 2.31 10.60
CA LEU A 46 9.91 2.63 11.03
C LEU A 46 9.28 1.52 11.89
N GLU A 47 10.06 0.53 12.30
CA GLU A 47 9.56 -0.54 13.16
C GLU A 47 8.96 0.05 14.44
N GLY A 48 7.74 -0.38 14.76
CA GLY A 48 6.98 0.15 15.89
C GLY A 48 6.14 1.38 15.56
N ALA A 49 6.33 2.00 14.41
CA ALA A 49 5.50 3.14 14.00
C ALA A 49 4.13 2.65 13.54
N ARG A 50 3.09 3.32 13.99
CA ARG A 50 1.71 3.09 13.56
C ARG A 50 1.25 4.31 12.77
N ILE A 51 0.99 4.12 11.49
CA ILE A 51 0.67 5.22 10.58
C ILE A 51 -0.77 5.04 10.09
N ALA A 52 -1.58 6.07 10.30
CA ALA A 52 -2.90 6.18 9.72
C ALA A 52 -2.87 7.25 8.64
N GLY A 53 -3.30 6.91 7.44
CA GLY A 53 -3.30 7.85 6.33
C GLY A 53 -4.66 7.97 5.67
N CYS A 54 -4.90 9.11 5.08
CA CYS A 54 -6.12 9.38 4.32
C CYS A 54 -5.78 10.30 3.15
N ILE A 55 -5.66 9.72 1.97
CA ILE A 55 -5.46 10.44 0.72
C ILE A 55 -5.94 9.55 -0.42
N HIS A 56 -6.00 10.09 -1.63
CA HIS A 56 -6.45 9.36 -2.81
C HIS A 56 -5.74 8.02 -2.96
N MET A 57 -6.53 6.94 -3.08
CA MET A 57 -5.98 5.60 -3.24
C MET A 57 -5.69 5.34 -4.72
N THR A 58 -4.56 5.84 -5.17
CA THR A 58 -4.05 5.61 -6.52
C THR A 58 -2.92 4.58 -6.49
N ILE A 59 -2.46 4.16 -7.65
CA ILE A 59 -1.32 3.24 -7.74
C ILE A 59 -0.07 3.83 -7.07
N GLN A 60 0.17 5.13 -7.22
CA GLN A 60 1.31 5.79 -6.59
C GLN A 60 1.19 5.77 -5.06
N THR A 61 -0.01 6.01 -4.54
CA THR A 61 -0.26 5.90 -3.09
C THR A 61 -0.07 4.48 -2.60
N ALA A 62 -0.46 3.48 -3.38
CA ALA A 62 -0.22 2.08 -3.05
C ALA A 62 1.27 1.78 -2.92
N VAL A 63 2.10 2.30 -3.83
CA VAL A 63 3.56 2.14 -3.76
C VAL A 63 4.12 2.81 -2.49
N LEU A 64 3.60 3.99 -2.14
CA LEU A 64 4.00 4.66 -0.90
C LEU A 64 3.67 3.81 0.33
N ILE A 65 2.45 3.31 0.42
CA ILE A 65 2.02 2.47 1.56
C ILE A 65 2.92 1.24 1.67
N GLU A 66 3.19 0.56 0.57
CA GLU A 66 4.04 -0.61 0.57
C GLU A 66 5.48 -0.27 0.98
N THR A 67 5.96 0.90 0.59
CA THR A 67 7.28 1.39 1.02
C THR A 67 7.32 1.58 2.53
N LEU A 68 6.32 2.24 3.11
CA LEU A 68 6.23 2.42 4.56
C LEU A 68 6.21 1.08 5.29
N THR A 69 5.46 0.11 4.77
CA THR A 69 5.38 -1.23 5.33
C THR A 69 6.73 -1.95 5.21
N ALA A 70 7.41 -1.82 4.08
CA ALA A 70 8.73 -2.41 3.88
C ALA A 70 9.77 -1.84 4.86
N LEU A 71 9.59 -0.59 5.29
CA LEU A 71 10.45 0.06 6.28
C LEU A 71 10.07 -0.30 7.72
N GLY A 72 9.07 -1.12 7.92
CA GLY A 72 8.68 -1.66 9.22
C GLY A 72 7.43 -1.07 9.84
N ALA A 73 6.80 -0.07 9.22
CA ALA A 73 5.61 0.57 9.77
C ALA A 73 4.37 -0.34 9.69
N GLU A 74 3.48 -0.18 10.66
CA GLU A 74 2.13 -0.71 10.59
C GLU A 74 1.24 0.40 10.05
N VAL A 75 0.64 0.17 8.87
CA VAL A 75 -0.08 1.20 8.12
C VAL A 75 -1.55 0.86 8.00
N ARG A 76 -2.40 1.85 8.27
CA ARG A 76 -3.84 1.81 8.00
C ARG A 76 -4.19 2.99 7.11
N TRP A 77 -4.98 2.74 6.09
CA TRP A 77 -5.25 3.76 5.09
C TRP A 77 -6.71 3.80 4.68
N SER A 78 -7.19 5.01 4.40
CA SER A 78 -8.52 5.23 3.87
C SER A 78 -8.44 6.23 2.72
N SER A 79 -9.13 5.95 1.62
CA SER A 79 -9.22 6.91 0.53
C SER A 79 -10.12 8.07 0.94
N CYS A 80 -9.78 9.27 0.48
CA CYS A 80 -10.55 10.47 0.81
C CYS A 80 -11.70 10.75 -0.16
N ASN A 81 -11.76 10.05 -1.31
CA ASN A 81 -12.79 10.30 -2.34
C ASN A 81 -12.99 9.04 -3.20
N ILE A 82 -14.25 8.61 -3.32
CA ILE A 82 -14.59 7.43 -4.13
C ILE A 82 -14.31 7.65 -5.62
N TYR A 83 -14.36 8.88 -6.10
CA TYR A 83 -14.12 9.19 -7.51
C TYR A 83 -12.64 9.18 -7.88
N SER A 84 -11.75 9.32 -6.91
CA SER A 84 -10.30 9.28 -7.12
C SER A 84 -9.68 7.94 -6.75
N THR A 85 -10.47 7.01 -6.21
CA THR A 85 -9.98 5.70 -5.80
C THR A 85 -9.82 4.79 -7.01
N GLN A 86 -8.64 4.22 -7.16
CA GLN A 86 -8.40 3.15 -8.13
C GLN A 86 -8.62 1.80 -7.44
N ASP A 87 -9.69 1.10 -7.80
CA ASP A 87 -10.10 -0.12 -7.11
C ASP A 87 -9.02 -1.20 -7.13
N HIS A 88 -8.28 -1.31 -8.22
CA HIS A 88 -7.19 -2.28 -8.32
C HIS A 88 -6.01 -1.93 -7.40
N ALA A 89 -5.74 -0.64 -7.16
CA ALA A 89 -4.74 -0.23 -6.18
C ALA A 89 -5.16 -0.59 -4.76
N ALA A 90 -6.41 -0.29 -4.41
CA ALA A 90 -6.98 -0.64 -3.11
C ALA A 90 -6.96 -2.16 -2.88
N ALA A 91 -7.31 -2.95 -3.88
CA ALA A 91 -7.30 -4.40 -3.81
C ALA A 91 -5.88 -4.95 -3.60
N ALA A 92 -4.89 -4.40 -4.31
CA ALA A 92 -3.50 -4.86 -4.17
C ALA A 92 -2.95 -4.59 -2.77
N ILE A 93 -3.30 -3.45 -2.17
CA ILE A 93 -2.87 -3.12 -0.81
C ILE A 93 -3.60 -3.96 0.24
N ALA A 94 -4.85 -4.27 -0.01
CA ALA A 94 -5.60 -5.13 0.90
C ALA A 94 -5.03 -6.54 0.95
#